data_cb3fdae3096aa1d3b8e0239873a3120d
#
_entry.id   cb3fdae3096aa1d3b8e0239873a3120d
#
_cell.length_a   1.000
_cell.length_b   1.000
_cell.length_c   1.000
_cell.angle_alpha   90.00
_cell.angle_beta   90.00
_cell.angle_gamma   90.00
#
_symmetry.space_group_name_H-M   'P 1'
#
loop_
_entity.id
_entity.type
_entity.pdbx_description
1 polymer ?
#
loop_
_entity_poly.entity_id
_entity_poly.type
_entity_poly.pdbx_seq_one_letter_code
_entity_poly.pdbx_strand_id
1 'polypeptide(L)'
;MRNQLLGFVIVLCTVFNTNAQRPAHLVRPSDSLNTDAFINTVEQSLRLFYAEYVGQKNYDSIMRVLNYEPGTVPSFSDEVYCERLEKMNEMSPFHLDCNPITLSTIRFFAANRRGFAKVVLGRSALYFDLFEEKLAEYGLPIELKYLAVIESGLRPQVKSRAGALGLWQFMYKTGLYFGLKENSYIDERMDPVASTDAACRYFRQLYGIYGDWNLVLAAYNAGPGNVNKAIRRSGNKTTYWDVRPFLPSETQGYVPNFIAAAYLLNYHTEHNIIPVVAKVHNAQLDTMCLSQGVHMATIAQLIKWEQEDMKALNPVYKTSYIPHTQPNQCITGPLEKIGLLVSLEDSLYALEKALHAPVVVVQPILVNPTPADSSDTLAGGTTPPTPIANYIYHKVSAGETMNSIATKYGVTIEKIMEWNALKTTNIYVGQRLQLLTGAGGTSQTQTQQQTPPAPVKKYYNVRSGDTFSKIAQRNGLTQTQLSKLNPGVNINKLTVGQRLRVK
;
A
#
# COMPACT_ATOMS: atom_id res chain seq x y z
N MET A 1 -85.29 7.55 -21.16
CA MET A 1 -84.77 8.88 -20.83
C MET A 1 -83.89 8.74 -19.62
N ARG A 2 -82.64 8.77 -19.74
CA ARG A 2 -81.61 9.44 -18.92
C ARG A 2 -80.23 8.85 -19.26
N ASN A 3 -79.48 9.72 -19.95
CA ASN A 3 -78.04 9.46 -20.25
C ASN A 3 -77.22 9.29 -19.01
N GLN A 4 -76.44 8.24 -18.99
CA GLN A 4 -75.30 8.15 -18.08
C GLN A 4 -74.03 8.36 -18.90
N LEU A 5 -73.33 9.45 -18.66
CA LEU A 5 -71.99 9.74 -19.12
C LEU A 5 -71.03 8.81 -18.36
N LEU A 6 -70.43 7.90 -19.09
CA LEU A 6 -69.23 7.21 -18.60
C LEU A 6 -68.02 8.19 -18.77
N GLY A 7 -67.56 8.73 -17.68
CA GLY A 7 -66.28 9.44 -17.62
C GLY A 7 -65.13 8.45 -17.75
N PHE A 8 -64.42 8.46 -18.84
CA PHE A 8 -63.12 7.80 -18.99
C PHE A 8 -62.08 8.62 -18.22
N VAL A 9 -61.69 8.11 -17.05
CA VAL A 9 -60.50 8.60 -16.36
C VAL A 9 -59.30 7.99 -17.05
N ILE A 10 -58.64 8.76 -17.92
CA ILE A 10 -57.32 8.45 -18.46
C ILE A 10 -56.33 8.68 -17.32
N VAL A 11 -55.95 7.58 -16.65
CA VAL A 11 -54.79 7.58 -15.77
C VAL A 11 -53.57 7.68 -16.68
N LEU A 12 -53.05 8.89 -16.82
CA LEU A 12 -51.71 9.11 -17.37
C LEU A 12 -50.71 8.46 -16.40
N CYS A 13 -50.35 7.19 -16.64
CA CYS A 13 -49.13 6.64 -16.08
C CYS A 13 -47.94 7.42 -16.69
N THR A 14 -47.57 8.52 -16.04
CA THR A 14 -46.25 9.06 -16.23
C THR A 14 -45.29 8.01 -15.72
N VAL A 15 -44.74 7.22 -16.62
CA VAL A 15 -43.56 6.42 -16.39
C VAL A 15 -42.46 7.42 -16.02
N PHE A 16 -42.31 7.67 -14.74
CA PHE A 16 -41.04 8.24 -14.25
C PHE A 16 -39.97 7.22 -14.61
N ASN A 17 -39.31 7.44 -15.74
CA ASN A 17 -38.00 6.89 -15.97
C ASN A 17 -37.12 7.46 -14.86
N THR A 18 -37.16 6.83 -13.71
CA THR A 18 -36.10 6.96 -12.76
C THR A 18 -34.90 6.24 -13.39
N ASN A 19 -34.17 6.98 -14.24
CA ASN A 19 -32.78 6.70 -14.40
C ASN A 19 -32.24 6.75 -12.96
N ALA A 20 -32.15 5.60 -12.33
CA ALA A 20 -31.37 5.43 -11.13
C ALA A 20 -29.96 5.87 -11.53
N GLN A 21 -29.66 7.15 -11.30
CA GLN A 21 -28.31 7.65 -11.41
C GLN A 21 -27.50 6.75 -10.46
N ARG A 22 -26.63 5.93 -11.05
CA ARG A 22 -25.66 5.17 -10.28
C ARG A 22 -24.99 6.14 -9.31
N PRO A 23 -24.85 5.77 -8.03
CA PRO A 23 -24.14 6.64 -7.10
C PRO A 23 -22.79 7.01 -7.71
N ALA A 24 -22.46 8.28 -7.66
CA ALA A 24 -21.35 8.90 -8.38
C ALA A 24 -19.95 8.33 -8.04
N HIS A 25 -19.86 7.51 -7.01
CA HIS A 25 -18.61 6.94 -6.49
C HIS A 25 -18.29 5.53 -7.01
N LEU A 26 -19.01 5.03 -8.01
CA LEU A 26 -18.78 3.71 -8.59
C LEU A 26 -17.71 3.76 -9.69
N VAL A 27 -16.48 4.14 -9.33
CA VAL A 27 -15.34 3.99 -10.23
C VAL A 27 -14.79 2.57 -10.10
N ARG A 28 -15.06 1.74 -11.10
CA ARG A 28 -14.43 0.41 -11.19
C ARG A 28 -12.99 0.57 -11.66
N PRO A 29 -12.07 -0.34 -11.31
CA PRO A 29 -10.71 -0.30 -11.86
C PRO A 29 -10.66 -0.30 -13.39
N SER A 30 -11.68 -0.87 -14.05
CA SER A 30 -11.89 -0.82 -15.49
C SER A 30 -12.47 0.51 -15.97
N ASP A 31 -13.05 1.29 -15.06
CA ASP A 31 -13.73 2.57 -15.37
C ASP A 31 -12.86 3.77 -14.98
N SER A 32 -11.60 3.54 -14.56
CA SER A 32 -10.64 4.60 -14.22
C SER A 32 -10.38 5.58 -15.36
N LEU A 33 -10.78 5.22 -16.58
CA LEU A 33 -10.80 6.07 -17.77
C LEU A 33 -12.20 6.59 -18.10
N ASN A 34 -13.22 6.24 -17.32
CA ASN A 34 -14.57 6.76 -17.53
C ASN A 34 -14.69 8.12 -16.86
N THR A 35 -14.43 9.15 -17.64
CA THR A 35 -14.46 10.56 -17.23
C THR A 35 -15.77 10.95 -16.54
N ASP A 36 -16.90 10.34 -16.93
CA ASP A 36 -18.22 10.66 -16.36
C ASP A 36 -18.38 10.11 -14.94
N ALA A 37 -17.94 8.88 -14.67
CA ALA A 37 -17.94 8.30 -13.32
C ALA A 37 -17.01 9.10 -12.40
N PHE A 38 -15.92 9.56 -12.95
CA PHE A 38 -14.91 10.37 -12.28
C PHE A 38 -15.43 11.76 -11.96
N ILE A 39 -16.00 12.48 -12.94
CA ILE A 39 -16.62 13.78 -12.77
C ILE A 39 -17.72 13.71 -11.71
N ASN A 40 -18.56 12.66 -11.76
CA ASN A 40 -19.59 12.44 -10.76
C ASN A 40 -19.02 12.20 -9.36
N THR A 41 -17.91 11.46 -9.24
CA THR A 41 -17.21 11.26 -7.96
C THR A 41 -16.68 12.58 -7.42
N VAL A 42 -16.10 13.38 -8.28
CA VAL A 42 -15.58 14.69 -7.92
C VAL A 42 -16.68 15.69 -7.57
N GLU A 43 -17.76 15.75 -8.34
CA GLU A 43 -18.90 16.59 -7.99
C GLU A 43 -19.50 16.21 -6.65
N GLN A 44 -19.56 14.93 -6.34
CA GLN A 44 -20.00 14.46 -5.04
C GLN A 44 -19.06 14.92 -3.92
N SER A 45 -17.74 14.95 -4.17
CA SER A 45 -16.75 15.49 -3.25
C SER A 45 -16.91 16.95 -2.97
N LEU A 46 -17.03 17.71 -4.02
CA LEU A 46 -17.29 19.14 -3.85
C LEU A 46 -18.56 19.35 -3.04
N ARG A 47 -19.60 18.53 -3.29
CA ARG A 47 -20.84 18.55 -2.49
C ARG A 47 -20.61 18.13 -1.03
N LEU A 48 -19.77 17.11 -0.78
CA LEU A 48 -19.44 16.69 0.57
C LEU A 48 -18.56 17.71 1.29
N PHE A 49 -17.63 18.36 0.60
CA PHE A 49 -16.88 19.48 1.13
C PHE A 49 -17.79 20.63 1.56
N TYR A 50 -18.78 20.98 0.71
CA TYR A 50 -19.80 21.98 1.08
C TYR A 50 -20.80 21.43 2.11
N ALA A 51 -21.15 20.14 2.05
CA ALA A 51 -22.02 19.50 3.02
C ALA A 51 -21.37 19.38 4.40
N GLU A 52 -20.04 19.30 4.48
CA GLU A 52 -19.32 19.34 5.74
C GLU A 52 -19.46 20.70 6.42
N TYR A 53 -19.36 21.79 5.66
CA TYR A 53 -19.64 23.13 6.19
C TYR A 53 -21.11 23.28 6.60
N VAL A 54 -22.04 22.68 5.83
CA VAL A 54 -23.46 22.58 6.17
C VAL A 54 -23.68 21.53 7.28
N GLY A 55 -22.93 20.42 7.24
CA GLY A 55 -22.96 19.36 8.24
C GLY A 55 -22.49 19.81 9.61
N GLN A 56 -21.49 20.71 9.66
CA GLN A 56 -21.10 21.34 10.92
C GLN A 56 -22.29 22.07 11.57
N LYS A 57 -23.10 22.80 10.78
CA LYS A 57 -24.32 23.45 11.27
C LYS A 57 -25.40 22.46 11.68
N ASN A 58 -25.59 21.38 10.93
CA ASN A 58 -26.51 20.31 11.29
C ASN A 58 -26.06 19.59 12.55
N TYR A 59 -24.75 19.39 12.69
CA TYR A 59 -24.15 18.80 13.88
C TYR A 59 -24.36 19.65 15.11
N ASP A 60 -24.12 20.96 15.02
CA ASP A 60 -24.41 21.92 16.07
C ASP A 60 -25.90 21.94 16.42
N SER A 61 -26.78 21.70 15.46
CA SER A 61 -28.23 21.57 15.67
C SER A 61 -28.56 20.29 16.45
N ILE A 62 -27.99 19.14 16.08
CA ILE A 62 -28.14 17.87 16.79
C ILE A 62 -27.60 17.99 18.22
N MET A 63 -26.42 18.58 18.39
CA MET A 63 -25.81 18.78 19.70
C MET A 63 -26.66 19.71 20.60
N ARG A 64 -27.31 20.72 20.01
CA ARG A 64 -28.27 21.55 20.72
C ARG A 64 -29.53 20.80 21.18
N VAL A 65 -30.00 19.86 20.33
CA VAL A 65 -31.13 18.98 20.67
C VAL A 65 -30.74 18.00 21.79
N LEU A 66 -29.52 17.42 21.71
CA LEU A 66 -29.02 16.50 22.74
C LEU A 66 -28.63 17.21 24.03
N ASN A 67 -28.41 18.53 23.99
CA ASN A 67 -28.11 19.40 25.12
C ASN A 67 -26.97 18.90 26.03
N TYR A 68 -25.91 18.40 25.43
CA TYR A 68 -24.72 17.95 26.17
C TYR A 68 -23.84 19.15 26.55
N GLU A 69 -23.44 19.18 27.82
CA GLU A 69 -22.38 20.07 28.25
C GLU A 69 -21.04 19.72 27.62
N PRO A 70 -20.16 20.69 27.33
CA PRO A 70 -18.84 20.44 26.80
C PRO A 70 -18.06 19.42 27.65
N GLY A 71 -17.53 18.38 27.02
CA GLY A 71 -16.76 17.33 27.68
C GLY A 71 -17.59 16.21 28.31
N THR A 72 -18.91 16.28 28.28
CA THR A 72 -19.77 15.18 28.73
C THR A 72 -19.45 13.89 28.00
N VAL A 73 -19.32 12.80 28.76
CA VAL A 73 -19.22 11.43 28.26
C VAL A 73 -20.53 10.72 28.59
N PRO A 74 -21.47 10.66 27.62
CA PRO A 74 -22.76 10.01 27.87
C PRO A 74 -22.58 8.52 28.16
N SER A 75 -23.35 8.04 29.11
CA SER A 75 -23.48 6.63 29.48
C SER A 75 -24.94 6.22 29.39
N PHE A 76 -25.19 5.01 28.91
CA PHE A 76 -26.52 4.48 28.73
C PHE A 76 -26.68 3.17 29.51
N SER A 77 -27.93 2.77 29.77
CA SER A 77 -28.22 1.46 30.35
C SER A 77 -27.95 0.33 29.36
N ASP A 78 -27.86 -0.91 29.85
CA ASP A 78 -27.62 -2.09 29.03
C ASP A 78 -28.74 -2.29 28.01
N GLU A 79 -29.97 -2.00 28.41
CA GLU A 79 -31.17 -2.09 27.57
C GLU A 79 -31.03 -1.19 26.33
N VAL A 80 -30.58 0.06 26.52
CA VAL A 80 -30.39 1.01 25.42
C VAL A 80 -29.27 0.55 24.46
N TYR A 81 -28.19 0.00 25.00
CA TYR A 81 -27.14 -0.58 24.14
C TYR A 81 -27.65 -1.77 23.35
N CYS A 82 -28.40 -2.67 24.00
CA CYS A 82 -28.96 -3.86 23.33
C CYS A 82 -29.99 -3.48 22.26
N GLU A 83 -30.91 -2.56 22.56
CA GLU A 83 -31.89 -2.05 21.58
C GLU A 83 -31.22 -1.46 20.33
N ARG A 84 -30.12 -0.71 20.52
CA ARG A 84 -29.35 -0.15 19.40
C ARG A 84 -28.64 -1.22 18.58
N LEU A 85 -28.08 -2.24 19.22
CA LEU A 85 -27.47 -3.38 18.51
C LEU A 85 -28.53 -4.19 17.75
N GLU A 86 -29.73 -4.35 18.32
CA GLU A 86 -30.86 -5.01 17.64
C GLU A 86 -31.26 -4.24 16.38
N LYS A 87 -31.41 -2.92 16.47
CA LYS A 87 -31.68 -2.07 15.30
C LYS A 87 -30.58 -2.17 14.24
N MET A 88 -29.32 -2.32 14.62
CA MET A 88 -28.24 -2.55 13.66
C MET A 88 -28.36 -3.94 13.03
N ASN A 89 -28.75 -4.97 13.79
CA ASN A 89 -28.95 -6.34 13.30
C ASN A 89 -30.10 -6.45 12.29
N GLU A 90 -31.16 -5.61 12.40
CA GLU A 90 -32.29 -5.62 11.45
C GLU A 90 -31.82 -5.34 10.00
N MET A 91 -30.71 -4.64 9.85
CA MET A 91 -30.19 -4.20 8.55
C MET A 91 -28.85 -4.86 8.18
N SER A 92 -28.38 -5.79 8.99
CA SER A 92 -27.07 -6.39 8.87
C SER A 92 -27.13 -7.93 8.85
N PRO A 93 -26.36 -8.61 8.00
CA PRO A 93 -26.21 -10.06 8.07
C PRO A 93 -25.26 -10.51 9.19
N PHE A 94 -24.67 -9.57 9.94
CA PHE A 94 -23.89 -9.87 11.12
C PHE A 94 -24.78 -10.14 12.34
N HIS A 95 -24.34 -11.02 13.22
CA HIS A 95 -24.86 -11.11 14.57
C HIS A 95 -24.04 -10.22 15.52
N LEU A 96 -24.58 -9.04 15.80
CA LEU A 96 -24.00 -8.09 16.74
C LEU A 96 -24.57 -8.40 18.14
N ASP A 97 -24.00 -9.41 18.78
CA ASP A 97 -24.54 -9.98 20.01
C ASP A 97 -24.48 -9.01 21.18
N CYS A 98 -25.62 -8.78 21.85
CA CYS A 98 -25.69 -8.06 23.10
C CYS A 98 -25.40 -9.02 24.27
N ASN A 99 -24.16 -9.04 24.73
CA ASN A 99 -23.72 -9.83 25.88
C ASN A 99 -22.75 -9.01 26.76
N PRO A 100 -22.43 -9.48 27.99
CA PRO A 100 -21.58 -8.72 28.91
C PRO A 100 -20.21 -8.34 28.33
N ILE A 101 -19.61 -9.16 27.47
CA ILE A 101 -18.31 -8.89 26.85
C ILE A 101 -18.44 -7.76 25.82
N THR A 102 -19.45 -7.84 24.95
CA THR A 102 -19.75 -6.80 23.96
C THR A 102 -20.06 -5.47 24.66
N LEU A 103 -20.94 -5.47 25.64
CA LEU A 103 -21.32 -4.28 26.40
C LEU A 103 -20.13 -3.64 27.10
N SER A 104 -19.29 -4.42 27.76
CA SER A 104 -18.08 -3.91 28.41
C SER A 104 -17.10 -3.29 27.40
N THR A 105 -16.99 -3.88 26.20
CA THR A 105 -16.14 -3.38 25.13
C THR A 105 -16.68 -2.07 24.55
N ILE A 106 -17.98 -1.99 24.30
CA ILE A 106 -18.64 -0.75 23.82
C ILE A 106 -18.42 0.38 24.85
N ARG A 107 -18.65 0.14 26.13
CA ARG A 107 -18.40 1.14 27.19
C ARG A 107 -16.94 1.58 27.22
N PHE A 108 -16.01 0.66 27.10
CA PHE A 108 -14.60 0.97 27.02
C PHE A 108 -14.27 1.87 25.83
N PHE A 109 -14.79 1.56 24.64
CA PHE A 109 -14.59 2.39 23.45
C PHE A 109 -15.22 3.77 23.62
N ALA A 110 -16.46 3.85 24.10
CA ALA A 110 -17.20 5.10 24.31
C ALA A 110 -16.54 6.02 25.34
N ALA A 111 -15.89 5.46 26.36
CA ALA A 111 -15.20 6.24 27.40
C ALA A 111 -13.75 6.56 27.04
N ASN A 112 -12.98 5.56 26.56
CA ASN A 112 -11.52 5.63 26.50
C ASN A 112 -10.97 5.78 25.07
N ARG A 113 -11.79 5.54 24.03
CA ARG A 113 -11.36 5.59 22.61
C ARG A 113 -11.99 6.73 21.82
N ARG A 114 -12.55 7.73 22.51
CA ARG A 114 -13.22 8.90 21.91
C ARG A 114 -12.34 9.66 20.92
N GLY A 115 -11.09 9.95 21.29
CA GLY A 115 -10.13 10.61 20.40
C GLY A 115 -9.83 9.80 19.14
N PHE A 116 -9.73 8.47 19.29
CA PHE A 116 -9.58 7.55 18.15
C PHE A 116 -10.82 7.60 17.25
N ALA A 117 -12.02 7.50 17.82
CA ALA A 117 -13.27 7.54 17.07
C ALA A 117 -13.44 8.86 16.29
N LYS A 118 -13.13 10.02 16.90
CA LYS A 118 -13.14 11.33 16.22
C LYS A 118 -12.26 11.35 14.98
N VAL A 119 -11.02 10.83 15.08
CA VAL A 119 -10.05 10.80 13.97
C VAL A 119 -10.46 9.80 12.90
N VAL A 120 -10.98 8.64 13.28
CA VAL A 120 -11.44 7.62 12.33
C VAL A 120 -12.67 8.11 11.56
N LEU A 121 -13.62 8.75 12.24
CA LEU A 121 -14.78 9.37 11.61
C LEU A 121 -14.37 10.43 10.57
N GLY A 122 -13.35 11.24 10.87
CA GLY A 122 -12.80 12.16 9.87
C GLY A 122 -12.15 11.46 8.68
N ARG A 123 -11.40 10.37 8.92
CA ARG A 123 -10.76 9.59 7.84
C ARG A 123 -11.75 8.77 7.03
N SER A 124 -12.87 8.36 7.61
CA SER A 124 -13.88 7.57 6.91
C SER A 124 -14.42 8.28 5.66
N ALA A 125 -14.48 9.61 5.67
CA ALA A 125 -14.84 10.41 4.50
C ALA A 125 -13.94 10.19 3.27
N LEU A 126 -12.71 9.67 3.47
CA LEU A 126 -11.79 9.36 2.37
C LEU A 126 -11.92 7.91 1.88
N TYR A 127 -12.44 6.98 2.70
CA TYR A 127 -12.33 5.55 2.38
C TYR A 127 -13.66 4.80 2.39
N PHE A 128 -14.67 5.23 3.14
CA PHE A 128 -15.87 4.41 3.32
C PHE A 128 -16.67 4.24 2.04
N ASP A 129 -16.80 5.28 1.23
CA ASP A 129 -17.49 5.19 -0.07
C ASP A 129 -16.83 4.12 -0.96
N LEU A 130 -15.48 4.12 -1.04
CA LEU A 130 -14.71 3.13 -1.78
C LEU A 130 -14.93 1.71 -1.22
N PHE A 131 -14.93 1.56 0.11
CA PHE A 131 -15.14 0.26 0.74
C PHE A 131 -16.54 -0.28 0.49
N GLU A 132 -17.57 0.56 0.67
CA GLU A 132 -18.97 0.20 0.44
C GLU A 132 -19.22 -0.20 -1.00
N GLU A 133 -18.66 0.56 -1.95
CA GLU A 133 -18.69 0.22 -3.37
C GLU A 133 -18.11 -1.16 -3.64
N LYS A 134 -16.88 -1.39 -3.18
CA LYS A 134 -16.20 -2.66 -3.41
C LYS A 134 -16.90 -3.83 -2.72
N LEU A 135 -17.34 -3.66 -1.49
CA LEU A 135 -18.09 -4.68 -0.77
C LEU A 135 -19.40 -5.01 -1.50
N ALA A 136 -20.13 -4.00 -1.98
CA ALA A 136 -21.36 -4.21 -2.76
C ALA A 136 -21.08 -4.90 -4.10
N GLU A 137 -19.99 -4.56 -4.80
CA GLU A 137 -19.56 -5.23 -6.05
C GLU A 137 -19.36 -6.74 -5.85
N TYR A 138 -18.84 -7.13 -4.69
CA TYR A 138 -18.60 -8.52 -4.33
C TYR A 138 -19.80 -9.20 -3.64
N GLY A 139 -20.91 -8.50 -3.42
CA GLY A 139 -22.09 -9.00 -2.69
C GLY A 139 -21.78 -9.30 -1.22
N LEU A 140 -20.96 -8.47 -0.60
CA LEU A 140 -20.49 -8.60 0.79
C LEU A 140 -21.18 -7.57 1.69
N PRO A 141 -21.33 -7.87 3.00
CA PRO A 141 -21.86 -6.91 3.97
C PRO A 141 -21.01 -5.63 4.03
N ILE A 142 -21.68 -4.48 3.97
CA ILE A 142 -21.00 -3.18 4.03
C ILE A 142 -20.37 -2.90 5.40
N GLU A 143 -20.81 -3.58 6.45
CA GLU A 143 -20.26 -3.51 7.80
C GLU A 143 -18.80 -3.96 7.87
N LEU A 144 -18.33 -4.77 6.91
CA LEU A 144 -16.91 -5.14 6.81
C LEU A 144 -15.98 -3.93 6.71
N LYS A 145 -16.48 -2.76 6.30
CA LYS A 145 -15.71 -1.50 6.35
C LYS A 145 -15.14 -1.18 7.74
N TYR A 146 -15.87 -1.57 8.81
CA TYR A 146 -15.41 -1.36 10.18
C TYR A 146 -14.22 -2.22 10.56
N LEU A 147 -13.91 -3.25 9.77
CA LEU A 147 -12.71 -4.05 9.97
C LEU A 147 -11.44 -3.21 9.72
N ALA A 148 -11.40 -2.42 8.66
CA ALA A 148 -10.28 -1.52 8.39
C ALA A 148 -10.07 -0.48 9.50
N VAL A 149 -11.15 -0.14 10.24
CA VAL A 149 -11.06 0.73 11.42
C VAL A 149 -10.25 0.08 12.54
N ILE A 150 -10.55 -1.18 12.88
CA ILE A 150 -9.85 -1.89 13.96
C ILE A 150 -8.46 -2.36 13.55
N GLU A 151 -8.22 -2.62 12.27
CA GLU A 151 -6.94 -3.06 11.73
C GLU A 151 -5.90 -1.93 11.66
N SER A 152 -6.28 -0.77 11.14
CA SER A 152 -5.32 0.31 10.84
C SER A 152 -5.71 1.68 11.38
N GLY A 153 -6.94 1.86 11.87
CA GLY A 153 -7.50 3.18 12.12
C GLY A 153 -7.59 4.01 10.84
N LEU A 154 -7.86 3.35 9.72
CA LEU A 154 -7.92 3.94 8.38
C LEU A 154 -6.60 4.64 7.97
N ARG A 155 -5.46 4.03 8.26
CA ARG A 155 -4.13 4.51 7.86
C ARG A 155 -3.47 3.55 6.89
N PRO A 156 -3.34 3.89 5.60
CA PRO A 156 -2.82 2.96 4.60
C PRO A 156 -1.33 2.65 4.76
N GLN A 157 -0.56 3.49 5.44
CA GLN A 157 0.89 3.31 5.62
C GLN A 157 1.25 2.60 6.95
N VAL A 158 0.26 2.23 7.75
CA VAL A 158 0.52 1.56 9.04
C VAL A 158 1.08 0.16 8.83
N LYS A 159 2.20 -0.10 9.49
CA LYS A 159 2.86 -1.41 9.52
C LYS A 159 2.88 -1.96 10.94
N SER A 160 2.38 -3.18 11.12
CA SER A 160 2.42 -3.88 12.41
C SER A 160 3.82 -4.45 12.70
N ARG A 161 4.07 -4.83 13.95
CA ARG A 161 5.32 -5.52 14.34
C ARG A 161 5.51 -6.84 13.60
N ALA A 162 4.43 -7.53 13.25
CA ALA A 162 4.44 -8.78 12.50
C ALA A 162 4.64 -8.57 10.99
N GLY A 163 4.64 -7.31 10.50
CA GLY A 163 4.84 -6.97 9.10
C GLY A 163 3.55 -6.91 8.28
N ALA A 164 2.37 -6.95 8.92
CA ALA A 164 1.11 -6.60 8.26
C ALA A 164 1.12 -5.13 7.88
N LEU A 165 0.52 -4.77 6.73
CA LEU A 165 0.61 -3.42 6.16
C LEU A 165 -0.72 -3.01 5.52
N GLY A 166 -1.02 -1.72 5.60
CA GLY A 166 -2.11 -1.11 4.87
C GLY A 166 -3.42 -1.00 5.64
N LEU A 167 -4.46 -0.51 4.97
CA LEU A 167 -5.80 -0.33 5.53
C LEU A 167 -6.37 -1.63 6.10
N TRP A 168 -6.13 -2.74 5.40
CA TRP A 168 -6.62 -4.08 5.69
C TRP A 168 -5.58 -4.98 6.37
N GLN A 169 -4.41 -4.44 6.75
CA GLN A 169 -3.31 -5.14 7.44
C GLN A 169 -2.92 -6.49 6.80
N PHE A 170 -2.78 -6.50 5.47
CA PHE A 170 -2.33 -7.70 4.78
C PHE A 170 -0.91 -8.11 5.20
N MET A 171 -0.75 -9.36 5.61
CA MET A 171 0.56 -9.99 5.66
C MET A 171 1.12 -10.14 4.25
N TYR A 172 2.43 -10.00 4.10
CA TYR A 172 3.10 -10.03 2.78
C TYR A 172 2.67 -11.22 1.89
N LYS A 173 2.75 -12.44 2.44
CA LYS A 173 2.38 -13.65 1.68
C LYS A 173 0.90 -13.70 1.33
N THR A 174 0.03 -13.25 2.23
CA THR A 174 -1.42 -13.19 2.00
C THR A 174 -1.73 -12.16 0.92
N GLY A 175 -1.10 -10.99 0.97
CA GLY A 175 -1.24 -9.98 -0.08
C GLY A 175 -0.86 -10.52 -1.46
N LEU A 176 0.30 -11.17 -1.59
CA LEU A 176 0.71 -11.81 -2.85
C LEU A 176 -0.26 -12.89 -3.32
N TYR A 177 -0.79 -13.71 -2.42
CA TYR A 177 -1.78 -14.74 -2.74
C TYR A 177 -3.06 -14.15 -3.34
N PHE A 178 -3.48 -12.98 -2.83
CA PHE A 178 -4.62 -12.23 -3.36
C PHE A 178 -4.24 -11.23 -4.47
N GLY A 179 -3.04 -11.35 -5.06
CA GLY A 179 -2.62 -10.65 -6.26
C GLY A 179 -2.05 -9.25 -6.05
N LEU A 180 -1.85 -8.82 -4.79
CA LEU A 180 -1.19 -7.55 -4.49
C LEU A 180 0.30 -7.62 -4.85
N LYS A 181 0.79 -6.61 -5.55
CA LYS A 181 2.18 -6.51 -6.03
C LYS A 181 3.03 -5.69 -5.06
N GLU A 182 4.30 -6.05 -4.99
CA GLU A 182 5.31 -5.29 -4.25
C GLU A 182 6.64 -5.33 -5.00
N ASN A 183 7.26 -4.17 -5.13
CA ASN A 183 8.60 -4.01 -5.69
C ASN A 183 9.34 -2.85 -5.00
N SER A 184 10.45 -2.39 -5.57
CA SER A 184 11.24 -1.28 -5.00
C SER A 184 10.50 0.05 -4.94
N TYR A 185 9.47 0.26 -5.74
CA TYR A 185 8.76 1.53 -5.90
C TYR A 185 7.37 1.52 -5.30
N ILE A 186 6.66 0.39 -5.37
CA ILE A 186 5.26 0.26 -4.95
C ILE A 186 5.06 -0.89 -3.97
N ASP A 187 4.02 -0.75 -3.14
CA ASP A 187 3.48 -1.84 -2.33
C ASP A 187 1.94 -1.71 -2.31
N GLU A 188 1.25 -2.54 -3.10
CA GLU A 188 -0.20 -2.46 -3.28
C GLU A 188 -1.00 -2.84 -2.01
N ARG A 189 -0.35 -3.33 -0.94
CA ARG A 189 -1.01 -3.45 0.37
C ARG A 189 -1.37 -2.09 0.97
N MET A 190 -0.68 -1.02 0.54
CA MET A 190 -0.97 0.36 0.91
C MET A 190 -1.95 1.03 -0.05
N ASP A 191 -2.19 0.45 -1.23
CA ASP A 191 -3.14 0.99 -2.20
C ASP A 191 -4.58 0.80 -1.71
N PRO A 192 -5.38 1.86 -1.55
CA PRO A 192 -6.74 1.74 -1.05
C PRO A 192 -7.65 0.89 -1.94
N VAL A 193 -7.53 1.01 -3.26
CA VAL A 193 -8.38 0.29 -4.23
C VAL A 193 -7.96 -1.17 -4.33
N ALA A 194 -6.68 -1.42 -4.63
CA ALA A 194 -6.17 -2.77 -4.82
C ALA A 194 -6.28 -3.62 -3.54
N SER A 195 -5.95 -3.03 -2.38
CA SER A 195 -6.03 -3.76 -1.11
C SER A 195 -7.47 -4.04 -0.68
N THR A 196 -8.43 -3.15 -0.99
CA THR A 196 -9.85 -3.40 -0.72
C THR A 196 -10.41 -4.51 -1.60
N ASP A 197 -10.06 -4.52 -2.90
CA ASP A 197 -10.42 -5.61 -3.80
C ASP A 197 -9.86 -6.97 -3.32
N ALA A 198 -8.61 -7.00 -2.90
CA ALA A 198 -8.00 -8.20 -2.32
C ALA A 198 -8.69 -8.64 -1.02
N ALA A 199 -9.09 -7.70 -0.16
CA ALA A 199 -9.83 -7.98 1.07
C ALA A 199 -11.20 -8.58 0.77
N CYS A 200 -11.93 -8.04 -0.20
CA CYS A 200 -13.22 -8.59 -0.63
C CYS A 200 -13.09 -10.04 -1.12
N ARG A 201 -12.07 -10.36 -1.92
CA ARG A 201 -11.80 -11.75 -2.35
C ARG A 201 -11.46 -12.66 -1.17
N TYR A 202 -10.73 -12.16 -0.19
CA TYR A 202 -10.41 -12.92 1.01
C TYR A 202 -11.65 -13.16 1.89
N PHE A 203 -12.52 -12.17 2.09
CA PHE A 203 -13.78 -12.33 2.81
C PHE A 203 -14.68 -13.37 2.15
N ARG A 204 -14.84 -13.33 0.83
CA ARG A 204 -15.61 -14.37 0.09
C ARG A 204 -15.08 -15.77 0.33
N GLN A 205 -13.75 -15.93 0.27
CA GLN A 205 -13.11 -17.22 0.53
C GLN A 205 -13.36 -17.69 1.96
N LEU A 206 -13.22 -16.82 2.96
CA LEU A 206 -13.46 -17.17 4.35
C LEU A 206 -14.93 -17.48 4.62
N TYR A 207 -15.84 -16.71 4.04
CA TYR A 207 -17.28 -16.98 4.18
C TYR A 207 -17.68 -18.32 3.56
N GLY A 208 -17.11 -18.67 2.43
CA GLY A 208 -17.30 -19.99 1.82
C GLY A 208 -16.83 -21.17 2.69
N ILE A 209 -15.93 -20.92 3.65
CA ILE A 209 -15.44 -21.93 4.60
C ILE A 209 -16.33 -22.01 5.83
N TYR A 210 -16.75 -20.88 6.39
CA TYR A 210 -17.37 -20.82 7.72
C TYR A 210 -18.88 -20.58 7.70
N GLY A 211 -19.43 -19.89 6.69
CA GLY A 211 -20.84 -19.54 6.60
C GLY A 211 -21.34 -18.60 7.72
N ASP A 212 -20.45 -18.12 8.57
CA ASP A 212 -20.72 -17.26 9.73
C ASP A 212 -19.76 -16.07 9.72
N TRP A 213 -20.29 -14.84 9.73
CA TRP A 213 -19.50 -13.63 9.62
C TRP A 213 -18.59 -13.39 10.83
N ASN A 214 -19.04 -13.76 12.04
CA ASN A 214 -18.22 -13.62 13.24
C ASN A 214 -17.02 -14.59 13.23
N LEU A 215 -17.19 -15.80 12.68
CA LEU A 215 -16.08 -16.72 12.42
C LEU A 215 -15.18 -16.25 11.28
N VAL A 216 -15.74 -15.58 10.26
CA VAL A 216 -14.93 -14.93 9.19
C VAL A 216 -14.01 -13.87 9.79
N LEU A 217 -14.53 -12.99 10.67
CA LEU A 217 -13.72 -12.01 11.38
C LEU A 217 -12.59 -12.67 12.19
N ALA A 218 -12.93 -13.72 12.94
CA ALA A 218 -11.94 -14.47 13.71
C ALA A 218 -10.87 -15.12 12.81
N ALA A 219 -11.28 -15.64 11.64
CA ALA A 219 -10.36 -16.27 10.68
C ALA A 219 -9.50 -15.25 9.93
N TYR A 220 -10.01 -14.06 9.70
CA TYR A 220 -9.23 -12.96 9.14
C TYR A 220 -8.05 -12.60 10.07
N ASN A 221 -8.32 -12.46 11.35
CA ASN A 221 -7.32 -12.11 12.37
C ASN A 221 -6.35 -13.27 12.65
N ALA A 222 -6.86 -14.45 13.02
CA ALA A 222 -6.03 -15.57 13.48
C ALA A 222 -5.50 -16.46 12.35
N GLY A 223 -6.07 -16.36 11.16
CA GLY A 223 -5.92 -17.28 10.07
C GLY A 223 -6.81 -18.53 10.20
N PRO A 224 -7.29 -19.10 9.06
CA PRO A 224 -8.20 -20.25 9.05
C PRO A 224 -7.70 -21.46 9.83
N GLY A 225 -6.40 -21.72 9.82
CA GLY A 225 -5.80 -22.85 10.54
C GLY A 225 -6.01 -22.80 12.05
N ASN A 226 -5.96 -21.61 12.66
CA ASN A 226 -6.19 -21.45 14.10
C ASN A 226 -7.67 -21.55 14.45
N VAL A 227 -8.57 -20.99 13.63
CA VAL A 227 -10.01 -21.12 13.82
C VAL A 227 -10.44 -22.58 13.69
N ASN A 228 -9.96 -23.31 12.69
CA ASN A 228 -10.26 -24.74 12.53
C ASN A 228 -9.77 -25.60 13.71
N LYS A 229 -8.62 -25.25 14.31
CA LYS A 229 -8.17 -25.89 15.56
C LYS A 229 -9.10 -25.58 16.73
N ALA A 230 -9.56 -24.33 16.85
CA ALA A 230 -10.48 -23.92 17.91
C ALA A 230 -11.84 -24.60 17.76
N ILE A 231 -12.38 -24.71 16.55
CA ILE A 231 -13.61 -25.45 16.24
C ILE A 231 -13.49 -26.90 16.68
N ARG A 232 -12.41 -27.61 16.31
CA ARG A 232 -12.22 -29.01 16.76
C ARG A 232 -12.12 -29.13 18.29
N ARG A 233 -11.45 -28.18 18.96
CA ARG A 233 -11.29 -28.17 20.42
C ARG A 233 -12.59 -27.84 21.16
N SER A 234 -13.50 -27.10 20.53
CA SER A 234 -14.81 -26.78 21.09
C SER A 234 -15.85 -27.90 20.92
N GLY A 235 -15.47 -29.06 20.32
CA GLY A 235 -16.40 -30.13 19.98
C GLY A 235 -17.17 -29.87 18.70
N ASN A 236 -16.54 -29.24 17.71
CA ASN A 236 -17.08 -28.89 16.40
C ASN A 236 -18.26 -27.88 16.47
N LYS A 237 -18.21 -26.95 17.40
CA LYS A 237 -19.16 -25.85 17.45
C LYS A 237 -18.93 -24.90 16.25
N THR A 238 -20.00 -24.24 15.81
CA THR A 238 -20.04 -23.44 14.58
C THR A 238 -20.33 -21.96 14.80
N THR A 239 -20.50 -21.54 16.06
CA THR A 239 -20.68 -20.11 16.39
C THR A 239 -19.40 -19.54 16.97
N TYR A 240 -19.15 -18.25 16.71
CA TYR A 240 -17.98 -17.57 17.29
C TYR A 240 -17.93 -17.67 18.82
N TRP A 241 -19.05 -17.45 19.51
CA TRP A 241 -19.09 -17.39 20.96
C TRP A 241 -18.79 -18.75 21.62
N ASP A 242 -19.22 -19.84 21.01
CA ASP A 242 -18.89 -21.20 21.47
C ASP A 242 -17.42 -21.56 21.23
N VAL A 243 -16.85 -21.07 20.11
CA VAL A 243 -15.46 -21.34 19.71
C VAL A 243 -14.49 -20.40 20.39
N ARG A 244 -14.95 -19.20 20.80
CA ARG A 244 -14.16 -18.12 21.36
C ARG A 244 -13.18 -18.54 22.47
N PRO A 245 -13.56 -19.36 23.50
CA PRO A 245 -12.64 -19.76 24.56
C PRO A 245 -11.40 -20.53 24.08
N PHE A 246 -11.47 -21.10 22.88
CA PHE A 246 -10.41 -21.93 22.27
C PHE A 246 -9.58 -21.17 21.26
N LEU A 247 -9.95 -19.93 20.92
CA LEU A 247 -9.22 -19.04 20.03
C LEU A 247 -7.98 -18.44 20.73
N PRO A 248 -6.99 -17.96 19.98
CA PRO A 248 -5.92 -17.13 20.55
C PRO A 248 -6.50 -15.93 21.30
N SER A 249 -5.85 -15.50 22.39
CA SER A 249 -6.34 -14.43 23.27
C SER A 249 -6.66 -13.11 22.53
N GLU A 250 -5.83 -12.74 21.57
CA GLU A 250 -6.06 -11.57 20.73
C GLU A 250 -7.36 -11.71 19.92
N THR A 251 -7.60 -12.89 19.33
CA THR A 251 -8.77 -13.19 18.50
C THR A 251 -10.06 -13.27 19.32
N GLN A 252 -9.96 -13.63 20.62
CA GLN A 252 -11.11 -13.61 21.54
C GLN A 252 -11.71 -12.21 21.75
N GLY A 253 -10.90 -11.16 21.58
CA GLY A 253 -11.34 -9.76 21.64
C GLY A 253 -11.74 -9.17 20.29
N TYR A 254 -11.47 -9.86 19.19
CA TYR A 254 -11.55 -9.26 17.86
C TYR A 254 -12.98 -8.93 17.43
N VAL A 255 -13.91 -9.89 17.56
CA VAL A 255 -15.33 -9.66 17.26
C VAL A 255 -15.97 -8.64 18.21
N PRO A 256 -15.78 -8.70 19.55
CA PRO A 256 -16.22 -7.62 20.45
C PRO A 256 -15.69 -6.24 20.05
N ASN A 257 -14.43 -6.13 19.63
CA ASN A 257 -13.85 -4.87 19.16
C ASN A 257 -14.49 -4.38 17.86
N PHE A 258 -14.77 -5.30 16.92
CA PHE A 258 -15.50 -5.00 15.69
C PHE A 258 -16.91 -4.44 15.99
N ILE A 259 -17.66 -5.13 16.86
CA ILE A 259 -19.01 -4.70 17.25
C ILE A 259 -18.95 -3.33 17.93
N ALA A 260 -18.00 -3.12 18.84
CA ALA A 260 -17.86 -1.85 19.54
C ALA A 260 -17.47 -0.69 18.60
N ALA A 261 -16.60 -0.95 17.61
CA ALA A 261 -16.25 0.05 16.60
C ALA A 261 -17.45 0.37 15.71
N ALA A 262 -18.15 -0.64 15.17
CA ALA A 262 -19.35 -0.45 14.39
C ALA A 262 -20.43 0.33 15.16
N TYR A 263 -20.71 -0.07 16.39
CA TYR A 263 -21.65 0.62 17.26
C TYR A 263 -21.27 2.08 17.48
N LEU A 264 -20.01 2.34 17.88
CA LEU A 264 -19.59 3.70 18.23
C LEU A 264 -19.57 4.64 17.02
N LEU A 265 -19.24 4.13 15.83
CA LEU A 265 -19.27 4.95 14.61
C LEU A 265 -20.71 5.22 14.14
N ASN A 266 -21.66 4.31 14.37
CA ASN A 266 -23.07 4.54 14.07
C ASN A 266 -23.75 5.50 15.05
N TYR A 267 -23.43 5.38 16.34
CA TYR A 267 -24.05 6.18 17.42
C TYR A 267 -23.12 7.24 17.99
N HIS A 268 -22.17 7.76 17.16
CA HIS A 268 -21.17 8.73 17.61
C HIS A 268 -21.78 10.03 18.14
N THR A 269 -22.90 10.49 17.55
CA THR A 269 -23.65 11.67 18.00
C THR A 269 -24.20 11.51 19.39
N GLU A 270 -24.88 10.41 19.66
CA GLU A 270 -25.47 10.09 20.96
C GLU A 270 -24.38 9.95 22.04
N HIS A 271 -23.19 9.57 21.64
CA HIS A 271 -22.02 9.52 22.52
C HIS A 271 -21.25 10.84 22.60
N ASN A 272 -21.79 11.95 22.07
CA ASN A 272 -21.12 13.26 22.06
C ASN A 272 -19.71 13.20 21.43
N ILE A 273 -19.56 12.44 20.32
CA ILE A 273 -18.31 12.31 19.59
C ILE A 273 -18.43 13.06 18.26
N ILE A 274 -17.77 14.22 18.20
CA ILE A 274 -17.72 15.07 17.01
C ILE A 274 -16.56 14.61 16.15
N PRO A 275 -16.77 14.26 14.86
CA PRO A 275 -15.70 13.93 13.94
C PRO A 275 -14.65 15.04 13.82
N VAL A 276 -13.40 14.69 13.65
CA VAL A 276 -12.39 15.64 13.16
C VAL A 276 -12.72 15.96 11.72
N VAL A 277 -12.65 17.24 11.36
CA VAL A 277 -12.88 17.71 9.98
C VAL A 277 -11.93 16.97 9.03
N ALA A 278 -12.50 16.34 8.02
CA ALA A 278 -11.73 15.68 6.98
C ALA A 278 -11.01 16.73 6.12
N LYS A 279 -9.73 16.56 5.87
CA LYS A 279 -8.98 17.46 4.98
C LYS A 279 -9.39 17.30 3.52
N VAL A 280 -9.74 16.07 3.13
CA VAL A 280 -10.11 15.69 1.76
C VAL A 280 -11.16 14.58 1.85
N HIS A 281 -12.17 14.64 1.01
CA HIS A 281 -13.20 13.61 0.84
C HIS A 281 -12.94 12.80 -0.42
N ASN A 282 -13.32 11.51 -0.43
CA ASN A 282 -13.14 10.62 -1.57
C ASN A 282 -13.70 11.23 -2.85
N ALA A 283 -14.89 11.78 -2.76
CA ALA A 283 -15.58 12.42 -3.86
C ALA A 283 -14.87 13.71 -4.40
N GLN A 284 -13.82 14.26 -3.79
CA GLN A 284 -12.99 15.38 -4.31
C GLN A 284 -11.74 14.89 -5.06
N LEU A 285 -11.62 13.61 -5.26
CA LEU A 285 -10.44 13.02 -5.86
C LEU A 285 -10.68 12.63 -7.31
N ASP A 286 -9.61 12.77 -8.07
CA ASP A 286 -9.49 12.28 -9.43
C ASP A 286 -8.18 11.51 -9.58
N THR A 287 -8.02 10.81 -10.70
CA THR A 287 -6.83 9.99 -10.94
C THR A 287 -6.36 10.15 -12.37
N MET A 288 -5.07 10.42 -12.53
CA MET A 288 -4.38 10.43 -13.81
C MET A 288 -3.38 9.30 -13.89
N CYS A 289 -3.43 8.49 -14.95
CA CYS A 289 -2.44 7.45 -15.19
C CYS A 289 -1.32 7.98 -16.09
N LEU A 290 -0.08 7.84 -15.65
CA LEU A 290 1.11 8.42 -16.28
C LEU A 290 1.68 7.49 -17.34
N SER A 291 1.94 8.03 -18.53
CA SER A 291 2.56 7.29 -19.64
C SER A 291 4.09 7.19 -19.53
N GLN A 292 4.70 7.96 -18.63
CA GLN A 292 6.14 7.96 -18.34
C GLN A 292 6.40 7.99 -16.83
N GLY A 293 7.61 7.63 -16.43
CA GLY A 293 8.02 7.75 -15.03
C GLY A 293 8.25 9.21 -14.65
N VAL A 294 7.74 9.63 -13.47
CA VAL A 294 7.77 11.03 -13.02
C VAL A 294 8.12 11.13 -11.54
N HIS A 295 8.92 12.13 -11.17
CA HIS A 295 9.16 12.47 -9.78
C HIS A 295 8.03 13.36 -9.24
N MET A 296 7.55 13.09 -8.03
CA MET A 296 6.56 13.95 -7.36
C MET A 296 7.05 15.39 -7.21
N ALA A 297 8.37 15.59 -7.14
CA ALA A 297 8.97 16.93 -7.13
C ALA A 297 8.71 17.72 -8.43
N THR A 298 8.73 17.04 -9.57
CA THR A 298 8.42 17.66 -10.87
C THR A 298 6.95 18.08 -10.93
N ILE A 299 6.04 17.21 -10.45
CA ILE A 299 4.62 17.55 -10.35
C ILE A 299 4.41 18.73 -9.40
N ALA A 300 5.04 18.71 -8.21
CA ALA A 300 4.97 19.77 -7.22
C ALA A 300 5.41 21.12 -7.81
N GLN A 301 6.50 21.14 -8.58
CA GLN A 301 7.02 22.33 -9.23
C GLN A 301 6.05 22.86 -10.30
N LEU A 302 5.49 21.95 -11.13
CA LEU A 302 4.64 22.32 -12.27
C LEU A 302 3.32 22.91 -11.83
N ILE A 303 2.60 22.27 -10.91
CA ILE A 303 1.22 22.63 -10.56
C ILE A 303 1.05 23.14 -9.12
N LYS A 304 2.13 23.45 -8.43
CA LYS A 304 2.11 23.97 -7.04
C LYS A 304 1.28 23.07 -6.10
N TRP A 305 1.57 21.78 -6.12
CA TRP A 305 0.93 20.78 -5.25
C TRP A 305 1.97 20.23 -4.27
N GLU A 306 1.68 20.31 -2.97
CA GLU A 306 2.62 19.88 -1.93
C GLU A 306 2.88 18.37 -2.01
N GLN A 307 4.17 17.99 -1.93
CA GLN A 307 4.56 16.58 -2.05
C GLN A 307 4.02 15.71 -0.91
N GLU A 308 3.85 16.27 0.28
CA GLU A 308 3.31 15.53 1.43
C GLU A 308 1.84 15.18 1.23
N ASP A 309 1.05 16.08 0.62
CA ASP A 309 -0.34 15.80 0.26
C ASP A 309 -0.41 14.74 -0.87
N MET A 310 0.48 14.83 -1.86
CA MET A 310 0.60 13.79 -2.90
C MET A 310 0.90 12.42 -2.30
N LYS A 311 1.86 12.32 -1.38
CA LYS A 311 2.22 11.07 -0.70
C LYS A 311 1.09 10.53 0.17
N ALA A 312 0.35 11.42 0.84
CA ALA A 312 -0.78 11.03 1.68
C ALA A 312 -1.91 10.40 0.86
N LEU A 313 -2.18 10.94 -0.34
CA LEU A 313 -3.22 10.44 -1.25
C LEU A 313 -2.74 9.27 -2.14
N ASN A 314 -1.43 9.05 -2.24
CA ASN A 314 -0.81 8.00 -3.05
C ASN A 314 0.09 7.10 -2.21
N PRO A 315 -0.44 6.47 -1.17
CA PRO A 315 0.36 5.71 -0.20
C PRO A 315 1.01 4.46 -0.80
N VAL A 316 0.57 4.00 -1.96
CA VAL A 316 1.14 2.87 -2.70
C VAL A 316 2.62 3.07 -3.04
N TYR A 317 3.05 4.33 -3.24
CA TYR A 317 4.43 4.64 -3.61
C TYR A 317 5.37 4.66 -2.40
N LYS A 318 6.37 3.80 -2.44
CA LYS A 318 7.43 3.70 -1.42
C LYS A 318 8.48 4.82 -1.54
N THR A 319 8.52 5.48 -2.69
CA THR A 319 9.47 6.55 -3.03
C THR A 319 8.72 7.76 -3.60
N SER A 320 9.40 8.88 -3.74
CA SER A 320 8.84 10.07 -4.42
C SER A 320 8.95 9.99 -5.96
N TYR A 321 9.23 8.83 -6.52
CA TYR A 321 9.25 8.57 -7.94
C TYR A 321 8.14 7.60 -8.31
N ILE A 322 7.28 7.99 -9.22
CA ILE A 322 6.22 7.18 -9.81
C ILE A 322 6.81 6.48 -11.03
N PRO A 323 7.01 5.15 -11.01
CA PRO A 323 7.71 4.47 -12.08
C PRO A 323 6.83 4.29 -13.32
N HIS A 324 7.44 4.26 -14.49
CA HIS A 324 6.76 3.74 -15.68
C HIS A 324 6.72 2.21 -15.61
N THR A 325 5.53 1.64 -15.67
CA THR A 325 5.28 0.19 -15.64
C THR A 325 4.13 -0.19 -16.59
N GLN A 326 3.91 -1.48 -16.77
CA GLN A 326 2.72 -1.99 -17.44
C GLN A 326 1.90 -2.83 -16.45
N PRO A 327 0.65 -2.48 -16.13
CA PRO A 327 -0.06 -1.25 -16.56
C PRO A 327 0.57 0.03 -16.00
N ASN A 328 0.23 1.17 -16.61
CA ASN A 328 0.72 2.48 -16.18
C ASN A 328 0.38 2.73 -14.72
N GLN A 329 1.28 3.41 -14.02
CA GLN A 329 1.02 3.87 -12.66
C GLN A 329 0.21 5.17 -12.70
N CYS A 330 -0.66 5.31 -11.70
CA CYS A 330 -1.57 6.45 -11.65
C CYS A 330 -1.30 7.29 -10.40
N ILE A 331 -1.60 8.58 -10.48
CA ILE A 331 -1.58 9.51 -9.35
C ILE A 331 -2.99 10.00 -9.05
N THR A 332 -3.39 9.89 -7.79
CA THR A 332 -4.68 10.34 -7.29
C THR A 332 -4.49 11.65 -6.53
N GLY A 333 -5.37 12.60 -6.75
CA GLY A 333 -5.32 13.90 -6.09
C GLY A 333 -6.59 14.71 -6.21
N PRO A 334 -6.62 15.93 -5.66
CA PRO A 334 -7.76 16.83 -5.81
C PRO A 334 -8.08 17.07 -7.29
N LEU A 335 -9.36 17.09 -7.64
CA LEU A 335 -9.86 17.26 -9.01
C LEU A 335 -9.14 18.38 -9.76
N GLU A 336 -9.05 19.57 -9.12
CA GLU A 336 -8.41 20.73 -9.74
C GLU A 336 -6.93 20.47 -10.07
N LYS A 337 -6.21 19.76 -9.20
CA LYS A 337 -4.81 19.41 -9.41
C LYS A 337 -4.64 18.38 -10.52
N ILE A 338 -5.50 17.37 -10.53
CA ILE A 338 -5.46 16.32 -11.56
C ILE A 338 -5.91 16.91 -12.91
N GLY A 339 -6.98 17.70 -12.97
CA GLY A 339 -7.41 18.38 -14.20
C GLY A 339 -6.33 19.28 -14.79
N LEU A 340 -5.63 20.03 -13.92
CA LEU A 340 -4.49 20.84 -14.35
C LEU A 340 -3.32 19.97 -14.85
N LEU A 341 -3.04 18.85 -14.15
CA LEU A 341 -1.97 17.93 -14.54
C LEU A 341 -2.24 17.29 -15.91
N VAL A 342 -3.49 16.86 -16.15
CA VAL A 342 -3.93 16.33 -17.45
C VAL A 342 -3.74 17.38 -18.57
N SER A 343 -4.13 18.63 -18.32
CA SER A 343 -3.97 19.71 -19.30
C SER A 343 -2.51 20.07 -19.60
N LEU A 344 -1.59 19.73 -18.71
CA LEU A 344 -0.16 20.03 -18.80
C LEU A 344 0.71 18.77 -18.99
N GLU A 345 0.13 17.64 -19.44
CA GLU A 345 0.83 16.35 -19.52
C GLU A 345 2.14 16.42 -20.32
N ASP A 346 2.10 17.05 -21.52
CA ASP A 346 3.30 17.24 -22.34
C ASP A 346 4.37 18.09 -21.62
N SER A 347 3.92 19.15 -20.95
CA SER A 347 4.80 20.03 -20.16
C SER A 347 5.41 19.28 -18.96
N LEU A 348 4.64 18.37 -18.36
CA LEU A 348 5.13 17.52 -17.25
C LEU A 348 6.31 16.65 -17.72
N TYR A 349 6.15 15.95 -18.84
CA TYR A 349 7.24 15.07 -19.31
C TYR A 349 8.42 15.84 -19.87
N ALA A 350 8.19 17.01 -20.48
CA ALA A 350 9.27 17.91 -20.89
C ALA A 350 10.07 18.42 -19.68
N LEU A 351 9.38 18.83 -18.61
CA LEU A 351 10.01 19.30 -17.38
C LEU A 351 10.74 18.15 -16.66
N GLU A 352 10.13 16.96 -16.56
CA GLU A 352 10.76 15.78 -15.98
C GLU A 352 12.06 15.44 -16.70
N LYS A 353 12.04 15.45 -18.03
CA LYS A 353 13.22 15.23 -18.87
C LYS A 353 14.28 16.31 -18.64
N ALA A 354 13.90 17.57 -18.53
CA ALA A 354 14.82 18.67 -18.31
C ALA A 354 15.50 18.58 -16.92
N LEU A 355 14.73 18.25 -15.88
CA LEU A 355 15.24 18.18 -14.50
C LEU A 355 16.05 16.91 -14.23
N HIS A 356 15.73 15.81 -14.89
CA HIS A 356 16.29 14.49 -14.62
C HIS A 356 16.97 13.85 -15.84
N ALA A 357 17.22 14.63 -16.91
CA ALA A 357 18.03 14.18 -18.04
C ALA A 357 19.39 13.69 -17.53
N PRO A 358 19.89 12.55 -18.06
CA PRO A 358 21.27 12.18 -17.81
C PRO A 358 22.14 13.33 -18.29
N VAL A 359 23.00 13.83 -17.42
CA VAL A 359 24.00 14.85 -17.81
C VAL A 359 24.89 14.20 -18.88
N VAL A 360 24.63 14.52 -20.13
CA VAL A 360 25.56 14.19 -21.22
C VAL A 360 26.76 15.07 -21.02
N VAL A 361 27.80 14.53 -20.39
CA VAL A 361 29.11 15.18 -20.40
C VAL A 361 29.59 15.11 -21.83
N VAL A 362 29.39 16.20 -22.57
CA VAL A 362 30.04 16.38 -23.88
C VAL A 362 31.53 16.39 -23.57
N GLN A 363 32.23 15.33 -23.93
CA GLN A 363 33.66 15.33 -23.88
C GLN A 363 34.13 16.43 -24.85
N PRO A 364 35.01 17.37 -24.43
CA PRO A 364 35.60 18.28 -25.37
C PRO A 364 36.34 17.45 -26.43
N ILE A 365 35.99 17.67 -27.69
CA ILE A 365 36.70 17.06 -28.84
C ILE A 365 38.13 17.53 -28.69
N LEU A 366 39.04 16.64 -28.32
CA LEU A 366 40.48 16.84 -28.46
C LEU A 366 40.76 17.02 -29.95
N VAL A 367 40.83 18.26 -30.40
CA VAL A 367 41.41 18.58 -31.70
C VAL A 367 42.90 18.26 -31.53
N ASN A 368 43.33 17.14 -32.10
CA ASN A 368 44.73 16.84 -32.21
C ASN A 368 45.37 17.96 -33.04
N PRO A 369 46.32 18.71 -32.49
CA PRO A 369 47.07 19.64 -33.33
C PRO A 369 47.86 18.86 -34.35
N THR A 370 47.66 19.21 -35.61
CA THR A 370 48.51 18.77 -36.75
C THR A 370 49.98 19.04 -36.41
N PRO A 371 50.92 18.14 -36.69
CA PRO A 371 52.33 18.38 -36.45
C PRO A 371 52.79 19.52 -37.36
N ALA A 372 53.11 20.66 -36.78
CA ALA A 372 53.88 21.72 -37.44
C ALA A 372 55.36 21.49 -37.13
N ASP A 373 56.11 21.56 -38.18
CA ASP A 373 57.55 21.30 -38.34
C ASP A 373 58.42 22.15 -37.40
N SER A 374 59.55 21.56 -37.11
CA SER A 374 60.68 21.93 -36.27
C SER A 374 61.14 23.38 -36.23
N SER A 375 61.78 23.62 -35.08
CA SER A 375 62.87 24.54 -34.71
C SER A 375 62.43 25.80 -33.94
N ASP A 376 62.70 25.86 -32.65
CA ASP A 376 63.75 26.66 -32.02
C ASP A 376 63.76 26.45 -30.47
N THR A 377 64.97 26.33 -29.98
CA THR A 377 65.41 26.29 -28.60
C THR A 377 65.07 27.58 -27.88
N LEU A 378 64.53 27.46 -26.61
CA LEU A 378 65.11 28.19 -25.43
C LEU A 378 64.35 27.81 -24.12
N ALA A 379 65.09 27.70 -23.07
CA ALA A 379 64.78 27.26 -21.74
C ALA A 379 63.78 28.14 -20.98
N GLY A 380 62.95 27.52 -20.17
CA GLY A 380 62.12 28.14 -19.16
C GLY A 380 61.24 27.10 -18.46
N GLY A 381 61.63 26.76 -17.22
CA GLY A 381 60.91 25.75 -16.44
C GLY A 381 59.48 26.13 -16.14
N THR A 382 58.59 25.20 -16.44
CA THR A 382 57.24 25.18 -15.87
C THR A 382 56.89 23.72 -15.54
N THR A 383 56.48 23.52 -14.30
CA THR A 383 55.92 22.30 -13.75
C THR A 383 54.85 21.69 -14.70
N PRO A 384 54.83 20.35 -14.89
CA PRO A 384 53.81 19.71 -15.74
C PRO A 384 52.44 19.97 -15.15
N PRO A 385 51.40 20.22 -15.97
CA PRO A 385 50.03 20.33 -15.48
C PRO A 385 49.57 18.98 -14.92
N THR A 386 49.03 19.02 -13.71
CA THR A 386 48.41 17.89 -13.04
C THR A 386 47.33 17.30 -13.95
N PRO A 387 47.27 15.99 -14.19
CA PRO A 387 46.26 15.40 -15.03
C PRO A 387 44.87 15.69 -14.45
N ILE A 388 43.99 16.30 -15.24
CA ILE A 388 42.58 16.49 -14.86
C ILE A 388 41.94 15.12 -14.76
N ALA A 389 41.57 14.72 -13.55
CA ALA A 389 40.93 13.47 -13.27
C ALA A 389 39.51 13.47 -13.86
N ASN A 390 39.23 12.61 -14.83
CA ASN A 390 37.90 12.46 -15.39
C ASN A 390 37.03 11.55 -14.49
N TYR A 391 36.05 12.16 -13.82
CA TYR A 391 35.07 11.45 -13.02
C TYR A 391 33.84 11.12 -13.85
N ILE A 392 33.35 9.87 -13.73
CA ILE A 392 32.03 9.45 -14.20
C ILE A 392 31.15 9.17 -12.98
N TYR A 393 29.86 9.30 -13.14
CA TYR A 393 28.90 9.00 -12.06
C TYR A 393 28.09 7.76 -12.43
N HIS A 394 28.13 6.75 -11.55
CA HIS A 394 27.31 5.55 -11.65
C HIS A 394 26.13 5.65 -10.67
N LYS A 395 24.90 5.46 -11.16
CA LYS A 395 23.70 5.33 -10.32
C LYS A 395 23.45 3.87 -10.03
N VAL A 396 23.50 3.49 -8.77
CA VAL A 396 23.30 2.11 -8.32
C VAL A 396 21.91 1.62 -8.71
N SER A 397 21.83 0.53 -9.46
CA SER A 397 20.59 -0.13 -9.86
C SER A 397 20.23 -1.25 -8.90
N ALA A 398 18.95 -1.69 -8.93
CA ALA A 398 18.51 -2.80 -8.10
C ALA A 398 19.31 -4.08 -8.40
N GLY A 399 19.85 -4.70 -7.34
CA GLY A 399 20.68 -5.93 -7.44
C GLY A 399 22.17 -5.69 -7.69
N GLU A 400 22.61 -4.45 -7.93
CA GLU A 400 24.05 -4.14 -7.97
C GLU A 400 24.67 -4.11 -6.57
N THR A 401 25.89 -4.56 -6.49
CA THR A 401 26.72 -4.54 -5.30
C THR A 401 27.98 -3.72 -5.57
N MET A 402 28.64 -3.23 -4.52
CA MET A 402 29.92 -2.54 -4.65
C MET A 402 30.91 -3.34 -5.50
N ASN A 403 30.95 -4.66 -5.32
CA ASN A 403 31.84 -5.55 -6.08
C ASN A 403 31.44 -5.65 -7.56
N SER A 404 30.16 -5.70 -7.89
CA SER A 404 29.71 -5.74 -9.30
C SER A 404 30.01 -4.42 -10.02
N ILE A 405 29.88 -3.30 -9.31
CA ILE A 405 30.20 -1.97 -9.86
C ILE A 405 31.73 -1.82 -10.04
N ALA A 406 32.52 -2.22 -9.05
CA ALA A 406 33.98 -2.23 -9.13
C ALA A 406 34.48 -3.03 -10.35
N THR A 407 33.93 -4.24 -10.54
CA THR A 407 34.24 -5.09 -11.71
C THR A 407 33.82 -4.44 -13.02
N LYS A 408 32.63 -3.85 -13.07
CA LYS A 408 32.07 -3.20 -14.27
C LYS A 408 32.94 -2.05 -14.78
N TYR A 409 33.55 -1.30 -13.88
CA TYR A 409 34.34 -0.12 -14.20
C TYR A 409 35.86 -0.36 -14.10
N GLY A 410 36.29 -1.57 -13.78
CA GLY A 410 37.71 -1.93 -13.69
C GLY A 410 38.44 -1.21 -12.56
N VAL A 411 37.76 -0.90 -11.47
CA VAL A 411 38.29 -0.19 -10.30
C VAL A 411 38.16 -1.06 -9.05
N THR A 412 38.93 -0.76 -8.00
CA THR A 412 38.82 -1.47 -6.74
C THR A 412 37.70 -0.88 -5.85
N ILE A 413 37.16 -1.69 -4.95
CA ILE A 413 36.13 -1.26 -3.99
C ILE A 413 36.66 -0.14 -3.11
N GLU A 414 37.92 -0.23 -2.68
CA GLU A 414 38.58 0.77 -1.84
C GLU A 414 38.62 2.14 -2.52
N LYS A 415 38.94 2.18 -3.81
CA LYS A 415 38.93 3.39 -4.60
C LYS A 415 37.52 3.98 -4.76
N ILE A 416 36.52 3.15 -4.99
CA ILE A 416 35.14 3.64 -5.03
C ILE A 416 34.74 4.24 -3.68
N MET A 417 35.12 3.60 -2.58
CA MET A 417 34.83 4.11 -1.22
C MET A 417 35.57 5.43 -0.96
N GLU A 418 36.82 5.52 -1.34
CA GLU A 418 37.65 6.74 -1.20
C GLU A 418 37.04 7.91 -1.98
N TRP A 419 36.72 7.74 -3.27
CA TRP A 419 36.15 8.79 -4.11
C TRP A 419 34.79 9.28 -3.66
N ASN A 420 34.04 8.45 -2.89
CA ASN A 420 32.71 8.75 -2.42
C ASN A 420 32.62 8.99 -0.90
N ALA A 421 33.77 9.08 -0.21
CA ALA A 421 33.86 9.22 1.24
C ALA A 421 32.99 8.20 2.02
N LEU A 422 32.91 6.95 1.52
CA LEU A 422 32.10 5.90 2.12
C LEU A 422 32.90 5.17 3.21
N LYS A 423 32.27 4.97 4.36
CA LYS A 423 32.86 4.23 5.48
C LYS A 423 32.59 2.72 5.42
N THR A 424 31.65 2.27 4.59
CA THR A 424 31.27 0.86 4.43
C THR A 424 30.99 0.57 2.96
N THR A 425 31.00 -0.73 2.61
CA THR A 425 30.65 -1.20 1.26
C THR A 425 29.14 -1.26 0.99
N ASN A 426 28.31 -0.81 1.95
CA ASN A 426 26.86 -0.76 1.76
C ASN A 426 26.47 0.37 0.85
N ILE A 427 25.79 0.04 -0.23
CA ILE A 427 25.25 0.99 -1.21
C ILE A 427 23.74 0.78 -1.36
N TYR A 428 23.03 1.83 -1.71
CA TYR A 428 21.59 1.84 -1.84
C TYR A 428 21.17 2.09 -3.30
N VAL A 429 20.10 1.46 -3.73
CA VAL A 429 19.51 1.68 -5.05
C VAL A 429 19.22 3.17 -5.24
N GLY A 430 19.66 3.73 -6.37
CA GLY A 430 19.57 5.16 -6.65
C GLY A 430 20.74 6.01 -6.15
N GLN A 431 21.62 5.47 -5.33
CA GLN A 431 22.84 6.15 -4.89
C GLN A 431 23.74 6.46 -6.09
N ARG A 432 24.29 7.68 -6.13
CA ARG A 432 25.26 8.07 -7.16
C ARG A 432 26.66 7.84 -6.61
N LEU A 433 27.45 7.06 -7.32
CA LEU A 433 28.86 6.81 -7.01
C LEU A 433 29.73 7.54 -8.03
N GLN A 434 30.66 8.33 -7.54
CA GLN A 434 31.70 8.97 -8.32
C GLN A 434 32.81 7.94 -8.59
N LEU A 435 33.18 7.78 -9.84
CA LEU A 435 34.20 6.83 -10.29
C LEU A 435 35.23 7.56 -11.14
N LEU A 436 36.50 7.28 -10.93
CA LEU A 436 37.59 7.85 -11.71
C LEU A 436 37.99 6.83 -12.80
N THR A 437 37.80 7.19 -14.06
CA THR A 437 38.27 6.39 -15.21
C THR A 437 39.56 6.96 -15.74
N GLY A 438 40.65 6.17 -15.71
CA GLY A 438 41.92 6.59 -16.31
C GLY A 438 43.16 6.62 -15.40
N ALA A 439 43.08 6.11 -14.16
CA ALA A 439 44.30 5.91 -13.37
C ALA A 439 44.88 4.54 -13.66
N GLY A 440 45.86 4.54 -14.54
CA GLY A 440 46.75 3.47 -15.00
C GLY A 440 46.79 2.14 -14.23
N GLY A 441 46.36 1.13 -14.91
CA GLY A 441 46.78 -0.24 -14.71
C GLY A 441 47.19 -0.81 -16.07
N THR A 442 48.44 -1.11 -16.24
CA THR A 442 49.08 -1.65 -17.41
C THR A 442 48.28 -2.79 -18.01
N SER A 443 47.83 -2.60 -19.25
CA SER A 443 47.29 -3.65 -20.10
C SER A 443 48.43 -4.61 -20.46
N GLN A 444 48.35 -5.84 -20.00
CA GLN A 444 48.91 -6.96 -20.72
C GLN A 444 47.79 -7.63 -21.51
N THR A 445 47.80 -7.40 -22.81
CA THR A 445 47.02 -8.14 -23.80
C THR A 445 47.49 -9.56 -23.81
N GLN A 446 46.74 -10.48 -23.21
CA GLN A 446 46.85 -11.90 -23.56
C GLN A 446 45.49 -12.36 -24.10
N THR A 447 45.48 -12.59 -25.38
CA THR A 447 44.46 -13.34 -26.10
C THR A 447 44.43 -14.76 -25.53
N GLN A 448 43.40 -15.07 -24.74
CA GLN A 448 43.07 -16.45 -24.38
C GLN A 448 41.63 -16.77 -24.72
N GLN A 449 41.46 -17.86 -25.40
CA GLN A 449 40.21 -18.51 -25.78
C GLN A 449 39.21 -18.57 -24.65
N GLN A 450 37.96 -18.22 -24.96
CA GLN A 450 36.81 -18.35 -24.09
C GLN A 450 36.54 -19.81 -23.76
N THR A 451 36.87 -20.22 -22.55
CA THR A 451 36.20 -21.31 -21.85
C THR A 451 35.02 -20.75 -21.07
N PRO A 452 33.88 -21.47 -21.01
CA PRO A 452 32.70 -20.98 -20.29
C PRO A 452 33.01 -20.74 -18.81
N PRO A 453 32.44 -19.68 -18.18
CA PRO A 453 32.73 -19.37 -16.76
C PRO A 453 32.28 -20.52 -15.89
N ALA A 454 33.13 -20.93 -14.96
CA ALA A 454 32.82 -21.93 -13.95
C ALA A 454 31.63 -21.53 -13.10
N PRO A 455 30.74 -22.45 -12.73
CA PRO A 455 29.50 -22.12 -11.97
C PRO A 455 29.84 -21.53 -10.60
N VAL A 456 29.25 -20.38 -10.31
CA VAL A 456 29.38 -19.68 -9.01
C VAL A 456 28.88 -20.59 -7.90
N LYS A 457 29.77 -20.97 -6.97
CA LYS A 457 29.45 -21.82 -5.82
C LYS A 457 28.54 -21.07 -4.85
N LYS A 458 27.32 -21.58 -4.64
CA LYS A 458 26.35 -21.04 -3.67
C LYS A 458 26.34 -21.89 -2.38
N TYR A 459 26.27 -21.24 -1.24
CA TYR A 459 26.28 -21.91 0.07
C TYR A 459 25.04 -21.57 0.88
N TYR A 460 24.62 -22.52 1.72
CA TYR A 460 23.53 -22.39 2.68
C TYR A 460 24.05 -22.64 4.11
N ASN A 461 23.71 -21.79 5.06
CA ASN A 461 24.01 -21.98 6.48
C ASN A 461 22.85 -22.69 7.18
N VAL A 462 23.10 -23.82 7.80
CA VAL A 462 22.12 -24.64 8.53
C VAL A 462 21.54 -23.82 9.68
N ARG A 463 20.22 -23.81 9.80
CA ARG A 463 19.47 -23.13 10.86
C ARG A 463 18.84 -24.15 11.81
N SER A 464 18.44 -23.71 13.00
CA SER A 464 17.72 -24.55 13.95
C SER A 464 16.44 -25.13 13.33
N GLY A 465 16.24 -26.44 13.45
CA GLY A 465 15.10 -27.17 12.85
C GLY A 465 15.27 -27.56 11.38
N ASP A 466 16.42 -27.27 10.74
CA ASP A 466 16.70 -27.73 9.39
C ASP A 466 17.08 -29.23 9.39
N THR A 467 16.62 -29.91 8.35
CA THR A 467 17.09 -31.26 8.01
C THR A 467 17.74 -31.25 6.63
N PHE A 468 18.61 -32.21 6.35
CA PHE A 468 19.29 -32.30 5.06
C PHE A 468 18.30 -32.34 3.89
N SER A 469 17.18 -33.07 4.07
CA SER A 469 16.08 -33.14 3.10
C SER A 469 15.41 -31.77 2.83
N LYS A 470 15.08 -31.03 3.91
CA LYS A 470 14.48 -29.70 3.80
C LYS A 470 15.40 -28.70 3.12
N ILE A 471 16.71 -28.77 3.41
CA ILE A 471 17.72 -27.90 2.77
C ILE A 471 17.84 -28.22 1.29
N ALA A 472 17.86 -29.50 0.90
CA ALA A 472 17.88 -29.93 -0.49
C ALA A 472 16.65 -29.38 -1.24
N GLN A 473 15.46 -29.63 -0.72
CA GLN A 473 14.19 -29.19 -1.30
C GLN A 473 14.09 -27.64 -1.46
N ARG A 474 14.50 -26.89 -0.44
CA ARG A 474 14.52 -25.40 -0.49
C ARG A 474 15.45 -24.83 -1.56
N ASN A 475 16.48 -25.59 -1.95
CA ASN A 475 17.45 -25.16 -2.94
C ASN A 475 17.24 -25.83 -4.32
N GLY A 476 16.11 -26.51 -4.53
CA GLY A 476 15.78 -27.19 -5.80
C GLY A 476 16.68 -28.39 -6.12
N LEU A 477 17.22 -29.03 -5.07
CA LEU A 477 18.12 -30.18 -5.18
C LEU A 477 17.47 -31.45 -4.62
N THR A 478 17.85 -32.61 -5.17
CA THR A 478 17.61 -33.87 -4.48
C THR A 478 18.64 -34.06 -3.33
N GLN A 479 18.32 -34.89 -2.35
CA GLN A 479 19.28 -35.21 -1.27
C GLN A 479 20.60 -35.78 -1.83
N THR A 480 20.52 -36.60 -2.87
CA THR A 480 21.69 -37.17 -3.56
C THR A 480 22.57 -36.08 -4.20
N GLN A 481 21.94 -35.06 -4.81
CA GLN A 481 22.68 -33.93 -5.39
C GLN A 481 23.32 -33.06 -4.31
N LEU A 482 22.61 -32.77 -3.22
CA LEU A 482 23.16 -32.02 -2.10
C LEU A 482 24.33 -32.78 -1.42
N SER A 483 24.23 -34.11 -1.29
CA SER A 483 25.29 -34.96 -0.73
C SER A 483 26.54 -34.94 -1.64
N LYS A 484 26.37 -35.04 -2.95
CA LYS A 484 27.48 -34.93 -3.90
C LYS A 484 28.20 -33.58 -3.85
N LEU A 485 27.47 -32.50 -3.57
CA LEU A 485 28.03 -31.16 -3.39
C LEU A 485 28.77 -30.99 -2.05
N ASN A 486 28.52 -31.88 -1.07
CA ASN A 486 29.05 -31.82 0.28
C ASN A 486 29.61 -33.19 0.74
N PRO A 487 30.66 -33.71 0.09
CA PRO A 487 31.24 -34.98 0.46
C PRO A 487 31.79 -34.90 1.90
N GLY A 488 31.48 -35.90 2.72
CA GLY A 488 31.92 -35.97 4.13
C GLY A 488 30.95 -35.35 5.14
N VAL A 489 29.86 -34.76 4.73
CA VAL A 489 28.82 -34.25 5.65
C VAL A 489 27.93 -35.40 6.12
N ASN A 490 27.77 -35.55 7.43
CA ASN A 490 26.81 -36.50 7.99
C ASN A 490 25.40 -35.97 7.84
N ILE A 491 24.62 -36.58 6.94
CA ILE A 491 23.26 -36.17 6.59
C ILE A 491 22.25 -36.25 7.75
N ASN A 492 22.53 -37.06 8.74
CA ASN A 492 21.68 -37.28 9.91
C ASN A 492 22.09 -36.42 11.12
N LYS A 493 23.22 -35.70 11.05
CA LYS A 493 23.74 -34.87 12.14
C LYS A 493 24.26 -33.53 11.61
N LEU A 494 23.35 -32.60 11.34
CA LEU A 494 23.70 -31.24 10.97
C LEU A 494 23.85 -30.35 12.20
N THR A 495 24.82 -29.46 12.18
CA THR A 495 25.06 -28.49 13.25
C THR A 495 24.54 -27.13 12.80
N VAL A 496 23.83 -26.39 13.68
CA VAL A 496 23.39 -25.02 13.40
C VAL A 496 24.61 -24.15 13.11
N GLY A 497 24.55 -23.38 12.01
CA GLY A 497 25.67 -22.60 11.49
C GLY A 497 26.56 -23.35 10.49
N GLN A 498 26.42 -24.68 10.36
CA GLN A 498 27.18 -25.46 9.37
C GLN A 498 26.90 -24.96 7.96
N ARG A 499 27.94 -24.80 7.16
CA ARG A 499 27.87 -24.28 5.80
C ARG A 499 27.81 -25.41 4.78
N LEU A 500 26.72 -25.52 4.04
CA LEU A 500 26.53 -26.51 2.98
C LEU A 500 26.57 -25.85 1.61
N ARG A 501 27.30 -26.46 0.65
CA ARG A 501 27.29 -26.04 -0.75
C ARG A 501 25.98 -26.47 -1.40
N VAL A 502 25.27 -25.53 -2.07
CA VAL A 502 23.97 -25.79 -2.72
C VAL A 502 23.97 -25.48 -4.23
N LYS A 503 25.15 -25.10 -4.77
CA LYS A 503 25.40 -24.94 -6.21
C LYS A 503 26.91 -24.97 -6.48
#